data_e5d6a75c2d7c87e3311d3555f15fbb13
#
_entry.id   e5d6a75c2d7c87e3311d3555f15fbb13
#
_cell.length_a   1.000
_cell.length_b   1.000
_cell.length_c   1.000
_cell.angle_alpha   90.00
_cell.angle_beta   90.00
_cell.angle_gamma   90.00
#
_symmetry.space_group_name_H-M   'P 1'
#
loop_
_entity.id
_entity.type
_entity.pdbx_description
1 polymer ?
#
loop_
_entity_poly.entity_id
_entity_poly.type
_entity_poly.pdbx_seq_one_letter_code
_entity_poly.pdbx_strand_id
1 'polypeptide(L)'
;MRKKIIVIKLGYSETLTPEIGRVPSLGDVLRTTPILWALKERYPDSHVTWLVSEQAEPLLNGNKFIDRLLIWDNFVPFQLMKEKFDVLINLEKIGGVCALTDMIDAWVKYGFRFETLTGTYHAYEKGLDFMSYIEDKKTDKVKGYWQQALIEMLGVPWKGQEYIVGYEPKTEEVFDIGFNHEVGSKWPVKAMPMEHWKILEKRLLDAGYTVSWQQGENSLFEYMDWFNSCRLIISNDSLGLHMAFAFDKEVIGLFGPTDPTQVYFYNERNIVRTQQYCPDMPCLATKCVSGLNCMEHIDLDKIEKTVAKIFSEKIRNKKERTDLPGQGIPKSSKLFKGVSDKYALP
;
A
#
# COMPACT_ATOMS: atom_id res chain seq x y z
N MET A 1 -0.10 19.79 -26.32
CA MET A 1 0.21 18.35 -26.59
C MET A 1 0.14 17.62 -25.26
N ARG A 2 -0.57 16.50 -25.19
CA ARG A 2 -0.77 15.71 -23.96
C ARG A 2 0.59 15.19 -23.46
N LYS A 3 0.95 15.41 -22.19
CA LYS A 3 2.20 14.96 -21.60
C LYS A 3 2.27 13.44 -21.50
N LYS A 4 3.33 12.82 -21.97
CA LYS A 4 3.58 11.38 -21.86
C LYS A 4 4.39 11.09 -20.60
N ILE A 5 3.81 10.35 -19.67
CA ILE A 5 4.42 10.00 -18.39
C ILE A 5 4.58 8.49 -18.29
N ILE A 6 5.73 8.02 -17.84
CA ILE A 6 5.91 6.63 -17.44
C ILE A 6 6.26 6.52 -15.97
N VAL A 7 5.54 5.64 -15.27
CA VAL A 7 5.84 5.20 -13.91
C VAL A 7 6.34 3.77 -13.97
N ILE A 8 7.50 3.51 -13.39
CA ILE A 8 8.10 2.17 -13.28
C ILE A 8 8.07 1.75 -11.82
N LYS A 9 7.13 0.87 -11.48
CA LYS A 9 7.02 0.22 -10.18
C LYS A 9 6.55 -1.21 -10.40
N LEU A 10 7.52 -2.13 -10.45
CA LEU A 10 7.31 -3.55 -10.70
C LEU A 10 6.86 -4.30 -9.44
N GLY A 11 7.17 -3.73 -8.27
CA GLY A 11 6.98 -4.38 -6.99
C GLY A 11 8.22 -5.12 -6.51
N TYR A 12 9.35 -4.99 -7.19
CA TYR A 12 10.60 -5.54 -6.70
C TYR A 12 11.03 -4.80 -5.42
N SER A 13 11.61 -5.56 -4.51
CA SER A 13 11.86 -5.06 -3.18
C SER A 13 13.04 -4.11 -3.10
N GLU A 14 12.96 -3.27 -2.09
CA GLU A 14 14.05 -2.44 -1.60
C GLU A 14 15.09 -3.20 -0.76
N THR A 15 15.05 -4.55 -0.69
CA THR A 15 16.01 -5.31 0.10
C THR A 15 17.38 -5.31 -0.54
N LEU A 16 18.41 -5.31 0.31
CA LEU A 16 19.81 -5.43 -0.07
C LEU A 16 20.19 -6.86 -0.49
N THR A 17 19.28 -7.83 -0.33
CA THR A 17 19.51 -9.24 -0.67
C THR A 17 18.95 -9.50 -2.07
N PRO A 18 19.80 -9.71 -3.09
CA PRO A 18 19.36 -9.81 -4.50
C PRO A 18 18.32 -10.90 -4.77
N GLU A 19 18.42 -12.04 -4.09
CA GLU A 19 17.50 -13.18 -4.25
C GLU A 19 16.09 -12.80 -3.77
N ILE A 20 16.00 -12.10 -2.65
CA ILE A 20 14.74 -11.64 -2.05
C ILE A 20 14.21 -10.41 -2.80
N GLY A 21 15.11 -9.58 -3.32
CA GLY A 21 14.76 -8.37 -4.05
C GLY A 21 13.87 -8.60 -5.28
N ARG A 22 13.98 -9.79 -5.89
CA ARG A 22 13.18 -10.17 -7.07
C ARG A 22 11.81 -10.76 -6.74
N VAL A 23 11.52 -11.05 -5.47
CA VAL A 23 10.18 -11.48 -5.06
C VAL A 23 9.27 -10.24 -5.07
N PRO A 24 8.15 -10.24 -5.81
CA PRO A 24 7.26 -9.09 -5.85
C PRO A 24 6.69 -8.72 -4.49
N SER A 25 6.77 -7.45 -4.15
CA SER A 25 6.12 -6.84 -2.99
C SER A 25 4.87 -6.12 -3.44
N LEU A 26 3.75 -6.81 -3.45
CA LEU A 26 2.48 -6.30 -3.95
C LEU A 26 2.01 -5.06 -3.16
N GLY A 27 2.26 -5.05 -1.84
CA GLY A 27 1.99 -3.91 -0.99
C GLY A 27 2.76 -2.64 -1.41
N ASP A 28 4.00 -2.80 -1.94
CA ASP A 28 4.79 -1.65 -2.43
C ASP A 28 4.22 -1.06 -3.71
N VAL A 29 3.61 -1.87 -4.58
CA VAL A 29 2.90 -1.38 -5.76
C VAL A 29 1.65 -0.61 -5.32
N LEU A 30 0.83 -1.21 -4.47
CA LEU A 30 -0.43 -0.62 -4.02
C LEU A 30 -0.21 0.72 -3.29
N ARG A 31 0.72 0.77 -2.33
CA ARG A 31 1.03 2.01 -1.57
C ARG A 31 1.68 3.10 -2.42
N THR A 32 2.06 2.78 -3.66
CA THR A 32 2.59 3.75 -4.62
C THR A 32 1.48 4.43 -5.43
N THR A 33 0.29 3.83 -5.51
CA THR A 33 -0.83 4.36 -6.31
C THR A 33 -1.26 5.80 -5.99
N PRO A 34 -1.09 6.34 -4.76
CA PRO A 34 -1.36 7.76 -4.49
C PRO A 34 -0.59 8.75 -5.36
N ILE A 35 0.54 8.34 -5.96
CA ILE A 35 1.29 9.18 -6.92
C ILE A 35 0.43 9.63 -8.11
N LEU A 36 -0.58 8.83 -8.48
CA LEU A 36 -1.48 9.14 -9.58
C LEU A 36 -2.29 10.41 -9.34
N TRP A 37 -2.66 10.71 -8.08
CA TRP A 37 -3.28 11.98 -7.72
C TRP A 37 -2.34 13.16 -7.96
N ALA A 38 -1.08 13.02 -7.57
CA ALA A 38 -0.08 14.05 -7.79
C ALA A 38 0.20 14.26 -9.29
N LEU A 39 0.23 13.19 -10.07
CA LEU A 39 0.36 13.28 -11.53
C LEU A 39 -0.82 13.99 -12.16
N LYS A 40 -2.04 13.70 -11.72
CA LYS A 40 -3.24 14.36 -12.23
C LYS A 40 -3.33 15.83 -11.83
N GLU A 41 -2.89 16.18 -10.62
CA GLU A 41 -2.84 17.57 -10.15
C GLU A 41 -1.78 18.37 -10.93
N ARG A 42 -0.59 17.80 -11.13
CA ARG A 42 0.53 18.49 -11.79
C ARG A 42 0.45 18.49 -13.32
N TYR A 43 -0.09 17.42 -13.88
CA TYR A 43 -0.18 17.20 -15.34
C TYR A 43 -1.58 16.73 -15.73
N PRO A 44 -2.61 17.61 -15.68
CA PRO A 44 -4.03 17.23 -15.84
C PRO A 44 -4.31 16.46 -17.13
N ASP A 45 -3.68 16.88 -18.24
CA ASP A 45 -3.84 16.29 -19.59
C ASP A 45 -2.74 15.27 -19.93
N SER A 46 -2.26 14.53 -18.94
CA SER A 46 -1.22 13.53 -19.19
C SER A 46 -1.78 12.22 -19.72
N HIS A 47 -0.91 11.48 -20.41
CA HIS A 47 -1.06 10.06 -20.74
C HIS A 47 -0.11 9.28 -19.86
N VAL A 48 -0.65 8.53 -18.92
CA VAL A 48 0.11 7.78 -17.93
C VAL A 48 0.28 6.34 -18.38
N THR A 49 1.51 5.93 -18.59
CA THR A 49 1.93 4.54 -18.75
C THR A 49 2.47 4.04 -17.41
N TRP A 50 2.06 2.86 -16.97
CA TRP A 50 2.63 2.21 -15.79
C TRP A 50 3.24 0.87 -16.19
N LEU A 51 4.50 0.64 -15.82
CA LEU A 51 5.20 -0.62 -15.99
C LEU A 51 5.18 -1.37 -14.65
N VAL A 52 4.62 -2.58 -14.66
CA VAL A 52 4.38 -3.40 -13.46
C VAL A 52 4.77 -4.87 -13.71
N SER A 53 5.02 -5.65 -12.66
CA SER A 53 5.15 -7.11 -12.77
C SER A 53 3.78 -7.77 -13.00
N GLU A 54 3.77 -8.95 -13.64
CA GLU A 54 2.57 -9.74 -13.88
C GLU A 54 1.78 -10.00 -12.59
N GLN A 55 2.48 -10.33 -11.50
CA GLN A 55 1.86 -10.64 -10.21
C GLN A 55 1.12 -9.44 -9.59
N ALA A 56 1.56 -8.21 -9.90
CA ALA A 56 0.96 -7.00 -9.34
C ALA A 56 -0.03 -6.32 -10.31
N GLU A 57 -0.13 -6.79 -11.55
CA GLU A 57 -1.05 -6.27 -12.57
C GLU A 57 -2.48 -6.14 -12.06
N PRO A 58 -3.08 -7.13 -11.37
CA PRO A 58 -4.47 -7.04 -10.92
C PRO A 58 -4.78 -5.88 -9.98
N LEU A 59 -3.78 -5.34 -9.29
CA LEU A 59 -3.94 -4.17 -8.41
C LEU A 59 -4.17 -2.87 -9.21
N LEU A 60 -3.69 -2.83 -10.46
CA LEU A 60 -3.70 -1.65 -11.31
C LEU A 60 -4.67 -1.77 -12.49
N ASN A 61 -5.08 -2.99 -12.82
CA ASN A 61 -5.98 -3.25 -13.94
C ASN A 61 -7.33 -2.52 -13.72
N GLY A 62 -7.80 -1.82 -14.76
CA GLY A 62 -9.01 -1.00 -14.69
C GLY A 62 -8.83 0.36 -14.00
N ASN A 63 -7.62 0.72 -13.55
CA ASN A 63 -7.37 2.00 -12.91
C ASN A 63 -7.48 3.16 -13.92
N LYS A 64 -8.50 4.00 -13.75
CA LYS A 64 -8.85 5.08 -14.68
C LYS A 64 -7.81 6.21 -14.80
N PHE A 65 -6.82 6.26 -13.91
CA PHE A 65 -5.72 7.22 -14.00
C PHE A 65 -4.53 6.66 -14.79
N ILE A 66 -4.57 5.39 -15.20
CA ILE A 66 -3.56 4.72 -16.01
C ILE A 66 -4.11 4.53 -17.41
N ASP A 67 -3.54 5.21 -18.40
CA ASP A 67 -3.96 5.10 -19.79
C ASP A 67 -3.38 3.85 -20.49
N ARG A 68 -2.20 3.40 -20.05
CA ARG A 68 -1.52 2.21 -20.59
C ARG A 68 -0.83 1.44 -19.46
N LEU A 69 -1.25 0.22 -19.23
CA LEU A 69 -0.59 -0.72 -18.32
C LEU A 69 0.33 -1.63 -19.14
N LEU A 70 1.60 -1.66 -18.80
CA LEU A 70 2.61 -2.54 -19.40
C LEU A 70 3.04 -3.59 -18.37
N ILE A 71 3.04 -4.84 -18.80
CA ILE A 71 3.53 -5.95 -18.00
C ILE A 71 5.00 -6.18 -18.32
N TRP A 72 5.82 -6.29 -17.29
CA TRP A 72 7.25 -6.55 -17.43
C TRP A 72 7.49 -7.92 -18.08
N ASP A 73 8.19 -7.90 -19.22
CA ASP A 73 8.69 -9.08 -19.90
C ASP A 73 10.08 -8.83 -20.54
N ASN A 74 10.57 -9.78 -21.31
CA ASN A 74 11.88 -9.69 -21.96
C ASN A 74 11.91 -8.69 -23.15
N PHE A 75 10.78 -8.22 -23.65
CA PHE A 75 10.67 -7.37 -24.86
C PHE A 75 10.35 -5.92 -24.53
N VAL A 76 9.56 -5.68 -23.50
CA VAL A 76 9.16 -4.33 -23.05
C VAL A 76 10.34 -3.38 -22.84
N PRO A 77 11.50 -3.78 -22.29
CA PRO A 77 12.68 -2.91 -22.20
C PRO A 77 13.10 -2.34 -23.55
N PHE A 78 13.16 -3.16 -24.59
CA PHE A 78 13.58 -2.73 -25.93
C PHE A 78 12.56 -1.78 -26.59
N GLN A 79 11.26 -2.00 -26.33
CA GLN A 79 10.21 -1.08 -26.75
C GLN A 79 10.38 0.28 -26.07
N LEU A 80 10.54 0.31 -24.76
CA LEU A 80 10.67 1.54 -23.98
C LEU A 80 11.90 2.37 -24.36
N MET A 81 13.00 1.73 -24.75
CA MET A 81 14.21 2.42 -25.26
C MET A 81 13.98 3.15 -26.60
N LYS A 82 12.89 2.88 -27.30
CA LYS A 82 12.51 3.57 -28.57
C LYS A 82 11.41 4.60 -28.39
N GLU A 83 10.76 4.61 -27.23
CA GLU A 83 9.72 5.58 -26.90
C GLU A 83 10.31 6.85 -26.29
N LYS A 84 9.55 7.93 -26.41
CA LYS A 84 9.88 9.22 -25.79
C LYS A 84 8.83 9.63 -24.79
N PHE A 85 9.27 10.06 -23.61
CA PHE A 85 8.40 10.52 -22.54
C PHE A 85 8.75 11.97 -22.15
N ASP A 86 7.77 12.71 -21.65
CA ASP A 86 8.02 13.99 -21.01
C ASP A 86 8.53 13.80 -19.58
N VAL A 87 7.98 12.78 -18.88
CA VAL A 87 8.32 12.48 -17.49
C VAL A 87 8.52 10.97 -17.31
N LEU A 88 9.62 10.59 -16.68
CA LEU A 88 9.90 9.24 -16.24
C LEU A 88 10.04 9.23 -14.71
N ILE A 89 9.36 8.29 -14.05
CA ILE A 89 9.43 8.10 -12.61
C ILE A 89 9.81 6.64 -12.36
N ASN A 90 11.05 6.40 -11.93
CA ASN A 90 11.52 5.06 -11.55
C ASN A 90 11.57 4.92 -10.04
N LEU A 91 10.78 3.99 -9.50
CA LEU A 91 10.70 3.70 -8.07
C LEU A 91 11.28 2.34 -7.72
N GLU A 92 12.00 1.73 -8.68
CA GLU A 92 12.72 0.47 -8.47
C GLU A 92 14.21 0.72 -8.23
N LYS A 93 14.81 -0.05 -7.32
CA LYS A 93 16.22 0.04 -6.95
C LYS A 93 17.08 -1.07 -7.54
N ILE A 94 16.50 -1.95 -8.35
CA ILE A 94 17.25 -3.02 -9.01
C ILE A 94 18.11 -2.42 -10.12
N GLY A 95 19.41 -2.66 -10.08
CA GLY A 95 20.39 -2.06 -10.99
C GLY A 95 20.02 -2.20 -12.46
N GLY A 96 19.51 -3.36 -12.89
CA GLY A 96 19.07 -3.55 -14.28
C GLY A 96 17.88 -2.68 -14.69
N VAL A 97 16.92 -2.44 -13.79
CA VAL A 97 15.80 -1.51 -14.04
C VAL A 97 16.29 -0.06 -14.04
N CYS A 98 17.19 0.29 -13.13
CA CYS A 98 17.81 1.61 -13.10
C CYS A 98 18.60 1.89 -14.39
N ALA A 99 19.37 0.91 -14.88
CA ALA A 99 20.09 1.03 -16.16
C ALA A 99 19.12 1.21 -17.34
N LEU A 100 18.01 0.47 -17.38
CA LEU A 100 16.98 0.68 -18.38
C LEU A 100 16.44 2.12 -18.34
N THR A 101 16.18 2.67 -17.16
CA THR A 101 15.64 4.03 -17.05
C THR A 101 16.60 5.10 -17.55
N ASP A 102 17.90 4.86 -17.46
CA ASP A 102 18.91 5.77 -18.04
C ASP A 102 18.87 5.73 -19.57
N MET A 103 18.53 4.59 -20.18
CA MET A 103 18.42 4.40 -21.63
C MET A 103 17.11 4.93 -22.24
N ILE A 104 16.06 5.10 -21.46
CA ILE A 104 14.78 5.64 -21.93
C ILE A 104 14.91 7.15 -22.15
N ASP A 105 14.51 7.64 -23.32
CA ASP A 105 14.47 9.06 -23.65
C ASP A 105 13.31 9.74 -22.89
N ALA A 106 13.65 10.57 -21.89
CA ALA A 106 12.67 11.33 -21.12
C ALA A 106 13.22 12.72 -20.76
N TRP A 107 12.36 13.75 -20.90
CA TRP A 107 12.75 15.14 -20.65
C TRP A 107 13.07 15.41 -19.18
N VAL A 108 12.30 14.81 -18.26
CA VAL A 108 12.51 14.88 -16.80
C VAL A 108 12.45 13.49 -16.22
N LYS A 109 13.42 13.17 -15.37
CA LYS A 109 13.49 11.88 -14.67
C LYS A 109 13.46 12.09 -13.15
N TYR A 110 12.65 11.28 -12.45
CA TYR A 110 12.51 11.22 -11.00
C TYR A 110 12.82 9.83 -10.45
N GLY A 111 13.19 9.76 -9.19
CA GLY A 111 13.43 8.51 -8.48
C GLY A 111 14.86 8.00 -8.70
N PHE A 112 15.04 6.74 -9.13
CA PHE A 112 16.34 6.07 -9.14
C PHE A 112 16.92 5.87 -10.52
N ARG A 113 18.24 6.06 -10.64
CA ARG A 113 19.08 5.81 -11.80
C ARG A 113 20.15 4.76 -11.48
N PHE A 114 20.84 4.29 -12.49
CA PHE A 114 21.96 3.39 -12.32
C PHE A 114 23.21 4.14 -11.82
N GLU A 115 23.91 3.53 -10.86
CA GLU A 115 25.20 4.02 -10.39
C GLU A 115 26.32 3.15 -10.97
N THR A 116 27.09 3.72 -11.88
CA THR A 116 28.10 2.98 -12.66
C THR A 116 29.26 2.48 -11.84
N LEU A 117 29.65 3.19 -10.78
CA LEU A 117 30.79 2.81 -9.95
C LEU A 117 30.48 1.60 -9.06
N THR A 118 29.26 1.52 -8.55
CA THR A 118 28.86 0.47 -7.62
C THR A 118 28.03 -0.64 -8.26
N GLY A 119 27.51 -0.42 -9.47
CA GLY A 119 26.59 -1.32 -10.16
C GLY A 119 25.20 -1.40 -9.52
N THR A 120 24.86 -0.43 -8.66
CA THR A 120 23.60 -0.41 -7.89
C THR A 120 22.69 0.74 -8.36
N TYR A 121 22.13 1.46 -7.44
CA TYR A 121 21.25 2.60 -7.71
C TYR A 121 21.72 3.86 -7.00
N HIS A 122 21.36 4.99 -7.59
CA HIS A 122 21.43 6.32 -6.98
C HIS A 122 20.19 7.13 -7.37
N ALA A 123 19.91 8.24 -6.71
CA ALA A 123 18.79 9.09 -7.10
C ALA A 123 19.13 9.98 -8.31
N TYR A 124 18.12 10.26 -9.15
CA TYR A 124 18.16 11.46 -9.99
C TYR A 124 18.14 12.71 -9.11
N GLU A 125 18.64 13.86 -9.62
CA GLU A 125 18.66 15.12 -8.88
C GLU A 125 17.31 15.44 -8.21
N LYS A 126 16.21 15.27 -8.94
CA LYS A 126 14.84 15.45 -8.44
C LYS A 126 14.30 14.29 -7.59
N GLY A 127 15.14 13.40 -7.15
CA GLY A 127 14.83 12.28 -6.25
C GLY A 127 15.69 12.27 -5.00
N LEU A 128 16.56 13.28 -4.79
CA LEU A 128 17.49 13.31 -3.65
C LEU A 128 16.77 13.32 -2.30
N ASP A 129 15.68 14.08 -2.18
CA ASP A 129 14.87 14.10 -0.95
C ASP A 129 14.22 12.74 -0.67
N PHE A 130 13.86 12.02 -1.73
CA PHE A 130 13.34 10.67 -1.64
C PHE A 130 14.41 9.66 -1.22
N MET A 131 15.67 9.85 -1.64
CA MET A 131 16.82 9.08 -1.16
C MET A 131 17.07 9.31 0.32
N SER A 132 17.04 10.57 0.76
CA SER A 132 17.17 10.93 2.17
C SER A 132 16.10 10.24 3.02
N TYR A 133 14.85 10.25 2.57
CA TYR A 133 13.78 9.51 3.22
C TYR A 133 14.11 8.02 3.42
N ILE A 134 14.64 7.37 2.38
CA ILE A 134 14.97 5.94 2.43
C ILE A 134 16.19 5.66 3.29
N GLU A 135 17.20 6.52 3.26
CA GLU A 135 18.40 6.39 4.08
C GLU A 135 18.09 6.63 5.56
N ASP A 136 17.28 7.62 5.86
CA ASP A 136 16.81 7.90 7.21
C ASP A 136 15.98 6.75 7.78
N LYS A 137 15.24 6.03 6.93
CA LYS A 137 14.51 4.81 7.33
C LYS A 137 15.42 3.74 7.93
N LYS A 138 16.67 3.65 7.47
CA LYS A 138 17.67 2.74 8.03
C LYS A 138 18.21 3.21 9.39
N THR A 139 18.07 4.48 9.71
CA THR A 139 18.62 5.13 10.92
C THR A 139 17.57 5.50 11.95
N ASP A 140 16.32 5.00 11.83
CA ASP A 140 15.18 5.37 12.69
C ASP A 140 14.81 6.87 12.69
N LYS A 141 15.33 7.65 11.78
CA LYS A 141 15.08 9.09 11.71
C LYS A 141 14.01 9.48 10.69
N VAL A 142 13.23 8.51 10.20
CA VAL A 142 12.22 8.78 9.19
C VAL A 142 11.13 9.69 9.76
N LYS A 143 11.04 10.87 9.17
CA LYS A 143 9.92 11.78 9.39
C LYS A 143 9.01 11.73 8.17
N GLY A 144 7.82 11.15 8.33
CA GLY A 144 6.80 11.14 7.28
C GLY A 144 6.49 9.75 6.72
N TYR A 145 5.62 9.74 5.75
CA TYR A 145 5.07 8.52 5.14
C TYR A 145 5.65 8.30 3.74
N TRP A 146 5.72 7.05 3.29
CA TRP A 146 6.14 6.72 1.93
C TRP A 146 5.34 7.48 0.87
N GLN A 147 4.03 7.51 1.01
CA GLN A 147 3.14 8.21 0.09
C GLN A 147 3.41 9.71 0.05
N GLN A 148 3.67 10.32 1.20
CA GLN A 148 4.05 11.72 1.31
C GLN A 148 5.33 12.00 0.53
N ALA A 149 6.38 11.21 0.75
CA ALA A 149 7.65 11.38 0.04
C ALA A 149 7.49 11.29 -1.49
N LEU A 150 6.66 10.35 -1.98
CA LEU A 150 6.37 10.21 -3.41
C LEU A 150 5.68 11.43 -3.99
N ILE A 151 4.70 11.97 -3.31
CA ILE A 151 3.89 13.10 -3.77
C ILE A 151 4.70 14.38 -3.73
N GLU A 152 5.43 14.62 -2.65
CA GLU A 152 6.29 15.79 -2.47
C GLU A 152 7.49 15.78 -3.43
N MET A 153 8.02 14.61 -3.81
CA MET A 153 9.03 14.47 -4.88
C MET A 153 8.55 15.09 -6.20
N LEU A 154 7.25 15.04 -6.46
CA LEU A 154 6.64 15.68 -7.62
C LEU A 154 6.29 17.16 -7.39
N GLY A 155 6.64 17.75 -6.26
CA GLY A 155 6.32 19.13 -5.91
C GLY A 155 4.82 19.37 -5.65
N VAL A 156 4.09 18.34 -5.29
CA VAL A 156 2.66 18.41 -4.90
C VAL A 156 2.58 18.26 -3.39
N PRO A 157 1.80 19.08 -2.67
CA PRO A 157 1.67 18.95 -1.23
C PRO A 157 0.92 17.69 -0.82
N TRP A 158 1.40 17.02 0.22
CA TRP A 158 0.70 15.91 0.85
C TRP A 158 -0.59 16.38 1.53
N LYS A 159 -1.70 15.75 1.20
CA LYS A 159 -3.05 16.04 1.75
C LYS A 159 -3.78 14.76 2.19
N GLY A 160 -3.03 13.66 2.42
CA GLY A 160 -3.64 12.36 2.70
C GLY A 160 -4.23 11.69 1.46
N GLN A 161 -3.59 11.83 0.29
CA GLN A 161 -4.08 11.22 -0.94
C GLN A 161 -4.23 9.71 -0.79
N GLU A 162 -5.41 9.21 -1.12
CA GLU A 162 -5.83 7.83 -0.91
C GLU A 162 -5.22 6.88 -1.94
N TYR A 163 -5.21 5.59 -1.61
CA TYR A 163 -4.88 4.53 -2.56
C TYR A 163 -5.90 4.46 -3.69
N ILE A 164 -5.45 4.01 -4.85
CA ILE A 164 -6.32 3.85 -6.01
C ILE A 164 -6.17 2.43 -6.54
N VAL A 165 -7.22 1.63 -6.36
CA VAL A 165 -7.37 0.30 -6.96
C VAL A 165 -8.28 0.42 -8.18
N GLY A 166 -7.96 -0.27 -9.28
CA GLY A 166 -8.79 -0.27 -10.48
C GLY A 166 -9.98 -1.23 -10.42
N TYR A 167 -9.91 -2.23 -9.56
CA TYR A 167 -10.92 -3.26 -9.43
C TYR A 167 -12.11 -2.78 -8.58
N GLU A 168 -13.33 -3.02 -9.06
CA GLU A 168 -14.56 -2.84 -8.30
C GLU A 168 -15.02 -4.21 -7.77
N PRO A 169 -15.02 -4.40 -6.43
CA PRO A 169 -15.45 -5.66 -5.82
C PRO A 169 -16.89 -6.01 -6.14
N LYS A 170 -17.16 -7.33 -6.26
CA LYS A 170 -18.47 -7.88 -6.58
C LYS A 170 -19.27 -8.36 -5.37
N THR A 171 -18.68 -8.24 -4.17
CA THR A 171 -19.26 -8.69 -2.90
C THR A 171 -19.90 -7.54 -2.13
N GLU A 172 -20.76 -7.88 -1.17
CA GLU A 172 -21.30 -6.95 -0.17
C GLU A 172 -20.71 -7.27 1.21
N GLU A 173 -20.81 -6.34 2.15
CA GLU A 173 -20.36 -6.55 3.54
C GLU A 173 -21.28 -7.56 4.24
N VAL A 174 -20.73 -8.72 4.54
CA VAL A 174 -21.44 -9.84 5.20
C VAL A 174 -20.77 -10.28 6.51
N PHE A 175 -19.48 -9.98 6.68
CA PHE A 175 -18.73 -10.29 7.90
C PHE A 175 -18.43 -9.03 8.70
N ASP A 176 -18.47 -9.16 10.03
CA ASP A 176 -18.03 -8.06 10.89
C ASP A 176 -16.52 -7.90 10.84
N ILE A 177 -15.77 -9.01 10.89
CA ILE A 177 -14.32 -9.01 11.03
C ILE A 177 -13.68 -9.96 10.02
N GLY A 178 -12.68 -9.45 9.28
CA GLY A 178 -11.79 -10.23 8.45
C GLY A 178 -10.39 -10.38 9.07
N PHE A 179 -9.87 -11.59 9.13
CA PHE A 179 -8.51 -11.89 9.57
C PHE A 179 -7.56 -11.99 8.39
N ASN A 180 -6.75 -10.96 8.16
CA ASN A 180 -5.63 -11.03 7.23
C ASN A 180 -4.40 -11.55 7.99
N HIS A 181 -4.33 -12.86 8.13
CA HIS A 181 -3.37 -13.55 8.98
C HIS A 181 -2.06 -13.89 8.27
N GLU A 182 -2.06 -13.94 6.95
CA GLU A 182 -0.87 -14.26 6.18
C GLU A 182 0.00 -13.05 5.91
N VAL A 183 1.29 -13.33 5.74
CA VAL A 183 2.29 -12.38 5.27
C VAL A 183 3.04 -12.97 4.09
N GLY A 184 3.54 -12.12 3.21
CA GLY A 184 4.35 -12.59 2.08
C GLY A 184 5.62 -13.33 2.55
N SER A 185 6.10 -14.27 1.74
CA SER A 185 7.27 -15.10 2.01
C SER A 185 8.56 -14.32 2.30
N LYS A 186 8.60 -13.06 1.90
CA LYS A 186 9.73 -12.15 2.11
C LYS A 186 9.96 -11.79 3.58
N TRP A 187 8.89 -11.60 4.35
CA TRP A 187 8.94 -11.11 5.73
C TRP A 187 8.12 -11.97 6.69
N PRO A 188 8.42 -13.28 6.82
CA PRO A 188 7.64 -14.20 7.67
C PRO A 188 7.65 -13.81 9.15
N VAL A 189 8.67 -13.05 9.60
CA VAL A 189 8.76 -12.53 10.98
C VAL A 189 7.65 -11.55 11.35
N LYS A 190 6.88 -11.06 10.39
CA LYS A 190 5.72 -10.17 10.62
C LYS A 190 4.43 -10.92 10.97
N ALA A 191 4.41 -12.24 10.85
CA ALA A 191 3.22 -13.03 11.11
C ALA A 191 2.97 -13.21 12.61
N MET A 192 1.79 -12.87 13.08
CA MET A 192 1.31 -13.31 14.40
C MET A 192 1.08 -14.83 14.36
N PRO A 193 1.46 -15.60 15.42
CA PRO A 193 1.28 -17.05 15.44
C PRO A 193 -0.18 -17.48 15.23
N MET A 194 -0.37 -18.59 14.52
CA MET A 194 -1.70 -19.11 14.19
C MET A 194 -2.55 -19.44 15.45
N GLU A 195 -1.90 -19.86 16.53
CA GLU A 195 -2.56 -20.10 17.81
C GLU A 195 -3.22 -18.84 18.38
N HIS A 196 -2.55 -17.67 18.25
CA HIS A 196 -3.11 -16.39 18.68
C HIS A 196 -4.32 -15.99 17.84
N TRP A 197 -4.30 -16.22 16.53
CA TRP A 197 -5.45 -16.00 15.67
C TRP A 197 -6.64 -16.87 16.08
N LYS A 198 -6.42 -18.15 16.38
CA LYS A 198 -7.48 -19.06 16.83
C LYS A 198 -8.07 -18.67 18.20
N ILE A 199 -7.22 -18.21 19.13
CA ILE A 199 -7.68 -17.68 20.41
C ILE A 199 -8.53 -16.44 20.20
N LEU A 200 -8.08 -15.52 19.35
CA LEU A 200 -8.79 -14.30 19.04
C LEU A 200 -10.13 -14.58 18.35
N GLU A 201 -10.15 -15.49 17.36
CA GLU A 201 -11.38 -15.93 16.71
C GLU A 201 -12.43 -16.40 17.72
N LYS A 202 -12.04 -17.34 18.60
CA LYS A 202 -12.96 -17.85 19.63
C LYS A 202 -13.53 -16.72 20.47
N ARG A 203 -12.69 -15.80 20.97
CA ARG A 203 -13.14 -14.68 21.81
C ARG A 203 -14.12 -13.77 21.08
N LEU A 204 -13.87 -13.48 19.80
CA LEU A 204 -14.72 -12.61 19.00
C LEU A 204 -16.05 -13.28 18.64
N LEU A 205 -16.05 -14.59 18.33
CA LEU A 205 -17.27 -15.36 18.12
C LEU A 205 -18.12 -15.45 19.42
N ASP A 206 -17.47 -15.68 20.57
CA ASP A 206 -18.13 -15.70 21.89
C ASP A 206 -18.74 -14.32 22.23
N ALA A 207 -18.14 -13.22 21.72
CA ALA A 207 -18.66 -11.86 21.84
C ALA A 207 -19.77 -11.53 20.82
N GLY A 208 -20.14 -12.46 19.92
CA GLY A 208 -21.24 -12.33 18.97
C GLY A 208 -20.86 -11.71 17.61
N TYR A 209 -19.58 -11.53 17.29
CA TYR A 209 -19.15 -11.07 15.98
C TYR A 209 -19.06 -12.22 14.98
N THR A 210 -19.29 -11.92 13.70
CA THR A 210 -19.00 -12.83 12.60
C THR A 210 -17.56 -12.63 12.13
N VAL A 211 -16.80 -13.72 12.00
CA VAL A 211 -15.38 -13.71 11.62
C VAL A 211 -15.19 -14.46 10.31
N SER A 212 -14.39 -13.89 9.41
CA SER A 212 -13.95 -14.55 8.18
C SER A 212 -12.42 -14.57 8.12
N TRP A 213 -11.87 -15.73 7.78
CA TRP A 213 -10.45 -15.88 7.49
C TRP A 213 -10.14 -15.42 6.07
N GLN A 214 -8.92 -14.97 5.86
CA GLN A 214 -8.41 -14.55 4.55
C GLN A 214 -8.76 -15.57 3.45
N GLN A 215 -9.22 -15.06 2.32
CA GLN A 215 -9.54 -15.81 1.12
C GLN A 215 -8.77 -15.24 -0.08
N GLY A 216 -8.78 -15.97 -1.20
CA GLY A 216 -8.15 -15.51 -2.43
C GLY A 216 -6.64 -15.72 -2.47
N GLU A 217 -6.11 -16.78 -1.86
CA GLU A 217 -4.68 -17.11 -1.84
C GLU A 217 -4.05 -17.18 -3.24
N ASN A 218 -4.84 -17.62 -4.23
CA ASN A 218 -4.41 -17.79 -5.61
C ASN A 218 -4.96 -16.74 -6.58
N SER A 219 -5.75 -15.77 -6.09
CA SER A 219 -6.39 -14.75 -6.92
C SER A 219 -6.50 -13.42 -6.18
N LEU A 220 -5.80 -12.40 -6.65
CA LEU A 220 -5.95 -11.05 -6.09
C LEU A 220 -7.38 -10.49 -6.25
N PHE A 221 -8.14 -10.91 -7.25
CA PHE A 221 -9.53 -10.49 -7.41
C PHE A 221 -10.43 -11.08 -6.32
N GLU A 222 -10.28 -12.38 -6.02
CA GLU A 222 -11.00 -13.01 -4.92
C GLU A 222 -10.56 -12.43 -3.57
N TYR A 223 -9.28 -12.11 -3.42
CA TYR A 223 -8.76 -11.45 -2.25
C TYR A 223 -9.36 -10.05 -2.06
N MET A 224 -9.49 -9.25 -3.12
CA MET A 224 -10.16 -7.95 -3.09
C MET A 224 -11.65 -8.07 -2.78
N ASP A 225 -12.33 -9.05 -3.34
CA ASP A 225 -13.73 -9.36 -3.04
C ASP A 225 -13.92 -9.73 -1.56
N TRP A 226 -13.01 -10.54 -1.01
CA TRP A 226 -13.02 -10.88 0.41
C TRP A 226 -12.82 -9.65 1.30
N PHE A 227 -11.87 -8.74 0.99
CA PHE A 227 -11.73 -7.49 1.74
C PHE A 227 -13.03 -6.69 1.76
N ASN A 228 -13.68 -6.59 0.61
CA ASN A 228 -14.93 -5.86 0.51
C ASN A 228 -16.05 -6.49 1.33
N SER A 229 -16.03 -7.81 1.51
CA SER A 229 -17.05 -8.53 2.30
C SER A 229 -16.96 -8.31 3.82
N CYS A 230 -15.87 -7.71 4.31
CA CYS A 230 -15.64 -7.48 5.74
C CYS A 230 -15.81 -6.00 6.10
N ARG A 231 -16.28 -5.70 7.31
CA ARG A 231 -16.42 -4.32 7.84
C ARG A 231 -15.16 -3.81 8.52
N LEU A 232 -14.47 -4.70 9.23
CA LEU A 232 -13.22 -4.45 9.94
C LEU A 232 -12.21 -5.49 9.51
N ILE A 233 -10.98 -5.06 9.24
CA ILE A 233 -9.85 -5.95 8.96
C ILE A 233 -8.85 -5.90 10.11
N ILE A 234 -8.51 -7.07 10.66
CA ILE A 234 -7.36 -7.22 11.55
C ILE A 234 -6.22 -7.80 10.71
N SER A 235 -5.12 -7.07 10.60
CA SER A 235 -4.05 -7.40 9.64
C SER A 235 -2.66 -7.28 10.25
N ASN A 236 -1.80 -8.27 9.96
CA ASN A 236 -0.36 -8.06 10.04
C ASN A 236 0.07 -6.92 9.10
N ASP A 237 1.24 -6.32 9.33
CA ASP A 237 1.84 -5.33 8.42
C ASP A 237 2.28 -6.00 7.10
N SER A 238 1.32 -6.14 6.19
CA SER A 238 1.45 -6.84 4.89
C SER A 238 0.65 -6.13 3.79
N LEU A 239 0.55 -6.74 2.61
CA LEU A 239 -0.34 -6.27 1.53
C LEU A 239 -1.76 -6.00 2.06
N GLY A 240 -2.27 -6.88 2.93
CA GLY A 240 -3.62 -6.79 3.46
C GLY A 240 -3.90 -5.51 4.23
N LEU A 241 -2.93 -4.99 4.97
CA LEU A 241 -3.07 -3.70 5.65
C LEU A 241 -3.34 -2.57 4.64
N HIS A 242 -2.57 -2.54 3.54
CA HIS A 242 -2.73 -1.54 2.49
C HIS A 242 -4.01 -1.75 1.67
N MET A 243 -4.41 -3.01 1.47
CA MET A 243 -5.65 -3.36 0.79
C MET A 243 -6.88 -2.88 1.59
N ALA A 244 -6.86 -3.07 2.89
CA ALA A 244 -7.94 -2.60 3.76
C ALA A 244 -8.13 -1.07 3.68
N PHE A 245 -7.03 -0.31 3.61
CA PHE A 245 -7.09 1.14 3.37
C PHE A 245 -7.64 1.47 1.97
N ALA A 246 -7.22 0.71 0.94
CA ALA A 246 -7.68 0.94 -0.43
C ALA A 246 -9.20 0.71 -0.58
N PHE A 247 -9.79 -0.14 0.24
CA PHE A 247 -11.24 -0.43 0.27
C PHE A 247 -12.00 0.33 1.38
N ASP A 248 -11.39 1.36 1.97
CA ASP A 248 -12.01 2.21 3.03
C ASP A 248 -12.58 1.38 4.20
N LYS A 249 -11.88 0.30 4.58
CA LYS A 249 -12.27 -0.56 5.70
C LYS A 249 -11.73 -0.01 7.02
N GLU A 250 -12.45 -0.29 8.12
CA GLU A 250 -11.84 -0.14 9.43
C GLU A 250 -10.67 -1.11 9.55
N VAL A 251 -9.60 -0.69 10.22
CA VAL A 251 -8.37 -1.47 10.27
C VAL A 251 -7.79 -1.49 11.67
N ILE A 252 -7.43 -2.69 12.14
CA ILE A 252 -6.52 -2.88 13.27
C ILE A 252 -5.21 -3.44 12.71
N GLY A 253 -4.16 -2.65 12.72
CA GLY A 253 -2.83 -3.06 12.24
C GLY A 253 -1.99 -3.65 13.37
N LEU A 254 -1.43 -4.84 13.14
CA LEU A 254 -0.56 -5.56 14.07
C LEU A 254 0.90 -5.33 13.69
N PHE A 255 1.69 -4.78 14.62
CA PHE A 255 3.08 -4.41 14.40
C PHE A 255 3.99 -5.04 15.44
N GLY A 256 4.99 -5.76 14.98
CA GLY A 256 6.10 -6.27 15.77
C GLY A 256 7.42 -5.72 15.26
N PRO A 257 7.98 -6.32 14.19
CA PRO A 257 9.33 -5.97 13.73
C PRO A 257 9.40 -4.63 12.98
N THR A 258 8.28 -4.06 12.55
CA THR A 258 8.23 -2.84 11.73
C THR A 258 7.70 -1.65 12.53
N ASP A 259 8.04 -0.45 12.06
CA ASP A 259 7.60 0.80 12.69
C ASP A 259 6.25 1.27 12.10
N PRO A 260 5.17 1.32 12.92
CA PRO A 260 3.86 1.79 12.46
C PRO A 260 3.84 3.29 12.10
N THR A 261 4.83 4.07 12.49
CA THR A 261 4.89 5.50 12.15
C THR A 261 5.12 5.75 10.66
N GLN A 262 5.59 4.73 9.93
CA GLN A 262 5.81 4.79 8.48
C GLN A 262 4.55 4.52 7.65
N VAL A 263 3.46 4.11 8.30
CA VAL A 263 2.18 3.83 7.66
C VAL A 263 1.19 4.95 7.97
N TYR A 264 0.67 5.58 6.92
CA TYR A 264 -0.41 6.54 7.06
C TYR A 264 -1.74 5.80 7.23
N PHE A 265 -2.40 6.03 8.36
CA PHE A 265 -3.74 5.52 8.65
C PHE A 265 -4.75 6.59 8.24
N TYR A 266 -5.58 6.28 7.26
CA TYR A 266 -6.57 7.21 6.70
C TYR A 266 -7.75 7.48 7.63
N ASN A 267 -8.03 6.49 8.49
CA ASN A 267 -9.03 6.56 9.54
C ASN A 267 -8.35 6.64 10.93
N GLU A 268 -9.05 6.29 11.99
CA GLU A 268 -8.46 6.23 13.32
C GLU A 268 -7.26 5.25 13.37
N ARG A 269 -6.20 5.66 14.03
CA ARG A 269 -4.97 4.87 14.16
C ARG A 269 -5.14 3.71 15.15
N ASN A 270 -5.81 2.66 14.74
CA ASN A 270 -5.97 1.44 15.55
C ASN A 270 -4.75 0.53 15.37
N ILE A 271 -3.71 0.79 16.16
CA ILE A 271 -2.45 0.06 16.13
C ILE A 271 -2.30 -0.77 17.40
N VAL A 272 -2.04 -2.06 17.20
CA VAL A 272 -1.59 -2.96 18.26
C VAL A 272 -0.14 -3.34 17.98
N ARG A 273 0.75 -2.78 18.79
CA ARG A 273 2.19 -3.07 18.75
C ARG A 273 2.53 -4.14 19.76
N THR A 274 3.51 -4.99 19.42
CA THR A 274 4.07 -5.94 20.36
C THR A 274 4.51 -5.26 21.67
N GLN A 275 4.33 -5.95 22.78
CA GLN A 275 4.83 -5.52 24.08
C GLN A 275 6.29 -5.92 24.32
N GLN A 276 6.84 -6.79 23.45
CA GLN A 276 8.22 -7.25 23.55
C GLN A 276 9.17 -6.15 23.06
N TYR A 277 10.03 -5.68 23.94
CA TYR A 277 11.18 -4.87 23.53
C TYR A 277 12.23 -5.73 22.84
N CYS A 278 12.72 -5.25 21.70
CA CYS A 278 13.84 -5.86 20.99
C CYS A 278 14.78 -4.75 20.50
N PRO A 279 16.09 -4.82 20.79
CA PRO A 279 17.05 -3.79 20.37
C PRO A 279 17.22 -3.70 18.84
N ASP A 280 16.83 -4.75 18.10
CA ASP A 280 16.93 -4.80 16.64
C ASP A 280 15.71 -4.16 15.95
N MET A 281 14.73 -3.65 16.70
CA MET A 281 13.56 -2.98 16.11
C MET A 281 13.87 -1.52 15.75
N PRO A 282 13.39 -1.06 14.56
CA PRO A 282 12.67 -1.78 13.52
C PRO A 282 13.55 -2.77 12.75
N CYS A 283 13.06 -4.00 12.62
CA CYS A 283 13.80 -5.13 12.04
C CYS A 283 13.25 -5.45 10.66
N LEU A 284 14.12 -5.41 9.64
CA LEU A 284 13.82 -5.81 8.26
C LEU A 284 14.41 -7.18 7.92
N ALA A 285 14.54 -8.06 8.91
CA ALA A 285 15.08 -9.39 8.77
C ALA A 285 14.04 -10.40 8.24
N THR A 286 14.52 -11.41 7.53
CA THR A 286 13.70 -12.54 7.06
C THR A 286 13.51 -13.60 8.15
N LYS A 287 14.36 -13.58 9.18
CA LYS A 287 14.30 -14.47 10.34
C LYS A 287 14.57 -13.66 11.61
N CYS A 288 13.93 -14.03 12.70
CA CYS A 288 14.22 -13.43 14.01
C CYS A 288 15.62 -13.85 14.46
N VAL A 289 16.56 -12.89 14.50
CA VAL A 289 17.94 -13.11 14.90
C VAL A 289 18.09 -13.13 16.42
N SER A 290 17.32 -12.28 17.11
CA SER A 290 17.34 -12.20 18.58
C SER A 290 16.64 -13.38 19.26
N GLY A 291 15.84 -14.17 18.54
CA GLY A 291 15.02 -15.25 19.11
C GLY A 291 13.82 -14.77 19.95
N LEU A 292 13.58 -13.44 20.01
CA LEU A 292 12.54 -12.86 20.87
C LEU A 292 11.13 -12.96 20.28
N ASN A 293 11.00 -13.33 18.99
CA ASN A 293 9.73 -13.59 18.31
C ASN A 293 8.63 -12.57 18.64
N CYS A 294 8.89 -11.32 18.40
CA CYS A 294 8.06 -10.19 18.89
C CYS A 294 6.56 -10.31 18.58
N MET A 295 6.17 -10.99 17.48
CA MET A 295 4.77 -11.20 17.13
C MET A 295 4.03 -12.19 18.05
N GLU A 296 4.75 -12.99 18.86
CA GLU A 296 4.18 -13.82 19.92
C GLU A 296 3.67 -12.99 21.12
N HIS A 297 4.07 -11.72 21.19
CA HIS A 297 3.75 -10.80 22.27
C HIS A 297 2.77 -9.70 21.87
N ILE A 298 1.95 -9.95 20.86
CA ILE A 298 0.83 -9.07 20.50
C ILE A 298 -0.27 -9.19 21.57
N ASP A 299 -0.76 -8.06 22.03
CA ASP A 299 -1.79 -7.97 23.07
C ASP A 299 -3.19 -8.27 22.48
N LEU A 300 -3.70 -9.49 22.67
CA LEU A 300 -5.02 -9.91 22.20
C LEU A 300 -6.16 -9.18 22.93
N ASP A 301 -5.99 -8.83 24.21
CA ASP A 301 -7.01 -8.10 24.96
C ASP A 301 -7.17 -6.67 24.42
N LYS A 302 -6.06 -6.08 23.97
CA LYS A 302 -6.08 -4.77 23.32
C LYS A 302 -6.82 -4.85 21.95
N ILE A 303 -6.61 -5.91 21.19
CA ILE A 303 -7.33 -6.12 19.91
C ILE A 303 -8.83 -6.18 20.20
N GLU A 304 -9.25 -7.02 21.12
CA GLU A 304 -10.67 -7.23 21.47
C GLU A 304 -11.33 -5.92 21.95
N LYS A 305 -10.68 -5.17 22.84
CA LYS A 305 -11.16 -3.86 23.28
C LYS A 305 -11.29 -2.87 22.13
N THR A 306 -10.34 -2.89 21.20
CA THR A 306 -10.37 -2.00 20.03
C THR A 306 -11.51 -2.37 19.07
N VAL A 307 -11.78 -3.66 18.86
CA VAL A 307 -12.93 -4.14 18.10
C VAL A 307 -14.23 -3.63 18.73
N ALA A 308 -14.42 -3.84 20.03
CA ALA A 308 -15.62 -3.39 20.75
C ALA A 308 -15.82 -1.87 20.65
N LYS A 309 -14.74 -1.09 20.74
CA LYS A 309 -14.78 0.37 20.56
C LYS A 309 -15.28 0.74 19.17
N ILE A 310 -14.68 0.19 18.10
CA ILE A 310 -15.02 0.49 16.70
C ILE A 310 -16.51 0.23 16.44
N PHE A 311 -17.02 -0.94 16.85
CA PHE A 311 -18.42 -1.29 16.61
C PHE A 311 -19.39 -0.45 17.45
N SER A 312 -19.06 -0.10 18.69
CA SER A 312 -19.89 0.75 19.54
C SER A 312 -20.00 2.19 18.98
N GLU A 313 -18.93 2.74 18.46
CA GLU A 313 -18.92 4.07 17.83
C GLU A 313 -19.73 4.11 16.54
N LYS A 314 -19.67 3.06 15.72
CA LYS A 314 -20.49 2.95 14.50
C LYS A 314 -21.99 2.88 14.83
N ILE A 315 -22.38 2.16 15.87
CA ILE A 315 -23.77 2.09 16.32
C ILE A 315 -24.25 3.50 16.76
N ARG A 316 -23.44 4.22 17.56
CA ARG A 316 -23.77 5.57 18.01
C ARG A 316 -23.93 6.53 16.83
N ASN A 317 -22.97 6.55 15.92
CA ASN A 317 -23.01 7.44 14.75
C ASN A 317 -24.19 7.13 13.81
N LYS A 318 -24.61 5.88 13.73
CA LYS A 318 -25.80 5.46 12.96
C LYS A 318 -27.09 5.97 13.64
N LYS A 319 -27.21 5.92 14.97
CA LYS A 319 -28.35 6.45 15.71
C LYS A 319 -28.44 7.96 15.59
N GLU A 320 -27.35 8.70 15.79
CA GLU A 320 -27.32 10.15 15.64
C GLU A 320 -27.72 10.63 14.23
N ARG A 321 -27.46 9.83 13.19
CA ARG A 321 -27.89 10.12 11.81
C ARG A 321 -29.37 9.82 11.55
N THR A 322 -29.95 8.83 12.23
CA THR A 322 -31.38 8.51 12.11
C THR A 322 -32.28 9.48 12.88
N ASP A 323 -31.74 10.13 13.90
CA ASP A 323 -32.47 11.10 14.73
C ASP A 323 -32.49 12.52 14.14
N LEU A 324 -31.83 12.76 12.98
CA LEU A 324 -31.90 14.02 12.22
C LEU A 324 -33.00 13.92 11.16
N PRO A 325 -34.13 14.63 11.30
CA PRO A 325 -35.20 14.57 10.31
C PRO A 325 -34.77 15.24 9.00
N GLY A 326 -34.77 14.50 7.91
CA GLY A 326 -34.91 15.02 6.57
C GLY A 326 -33.69 15.14 5.68
N GLN A 327 -32.57 14.48 5.95
CA GLN A 327 -31.49 14.37 4.95
C GLN A 327 -31.37 12.95 4.44
N GLY A 328 -31.73 12.74 3.17
CA GLY A 328 -31.61 11.47 2.47
C GLY A 328 -30.17 10.97 2.54
N ILE A 329 -30.01 9.68 2.81
CA ILE A 329 -28.74 8.96 2.93
C ILE A 329 -27.92 9.17 1.64
N PRO A 330 -26.78 9.84 1.66
CA PRO A 330 -25.85 9.74 0.54
C PRO A 330 -25.26 8.34 0.58
N LYS A 331 -25.52 7.53 -0.45
CA LYS A 331 -24.79 6.29 -0.65
C LYS A 331 -23.28 6.64 -0.63
N SER A 332 -22.55 6.04 0.27
CA SER A 332 -21.13 6.27 0.47
C SER A 332 -20.32 5.73 -0.72
N SER A 333 -20.25 6.50 -1.78
CA SER A 333 -19.19 6.39 -2.76
C SER A 333 -18.21 7.55 -2.53
N LYS A 334 -17.45 7.51 -1.43
CA LYS A 334 -16.36 8.45 -1.21
C LYS A 334 -15.26 8.32 -2.26
N LEU A 335 -15.22 7.22 -3.00
CA LEU A 335 -14.24 6.97 -4.06
C LEU A 335 -14.21 8.04 -5.17
N PHE A 336 -15.20 8.95 -5.29
CA PHE A 336 -15.28 9.85 -6.44
C PHE A 336 -15.82 11.26 -6.19
N LYS A 337 -16.00 11.76 -4.96
CA LYS A 337 -16.64 13.08 -4.73
C LYS A 337 -15.73 14.31 -4.85
N GLY A 338 -14.44 14.16 -5.16
CA GLY A 338 -13.51 15.30 -5.23
C GLY A 338 -13.10 15.76 -6.63
N VAL A 339 -13.41 15.01 -7.69
CA VAL A 339 -12.85 15.27 -9.04
C VAL A 339 -13.90 15.54 -10.11
N SER A 340 -15.18 15.11 -9.94
CA SER A 340 -16.20 15.27 -10.98
C SER A 340 -16.64 16.70 -11.25
N ASP A 341 -16.61 17.59 -10.24
CA ASP A 341 -17.18 18.93 -10.39
C ASP A 341 -16.19 20.00 -10.88
N LYS A 342 -14.89 19.70 -10.90
CA LYS A 342 -13.87 20.64 -11.41
C LYS A 342 -13.44 20.38 -12.87
N TYR A 343 -13.82 19.25 -13.46
CA TYR A 343 -13.34 18.81 -14.78
C TYR A 343 -14.45 18.26 -15.70
N ALA A 344 -15.71 18.69 -15.51
CA ALA A 344 -16.72 18.56 -16.55
C ALA A 344 -16.31 19.50 -17.70
N LEU A 345 -15.84 18.93 -18.79
CA LEU A 345 -15.61 19.65 -20.04
C LEU A 345 -16.97 19.97 -20.69
N PRO A 346 -17.06 21.11 -21.39
CA PRO A 346 -18.24 21.44 -22.18
C PRO A 346 -18.43 20.46 -23.36
#